data_98b827270ce331d304a3d4c2abee8ac1
#
_entry.id   98b827270ce331d304a3d4c2abee8ac1
#
_cell.length_a   1.000
_cell.length_b   1.000
_cell.length_c   1.000
_cell.angle_alpha   90.00
_cell.angle_beta   90.00
_cell.angle_gamma   90.00
#
_symmetry.space_group_name_H-M   'P 1'
#
loop_
_entity.id
_entity.type
_entity.pdbx_description
1 polymer ?
#
loop_
_entity_poly.entity_id
_entity_poly.type
_entity_poly.pdbx_seq_one_letter_code
_entity_poly.pdbx_strand_id
1 'polypeptide(L)'
;MMKQLFSSASRFIARGLSRSKGGESSKTAPLLRLTTIGVALSLSVMLISVSIILGFHRQIRDFAFSQTGHISLNGYGSDWKTSTSPIYVSPKMLQFLQGHPAIERTMPLIQQAALLKTEEDFTGVLLYGVDSTFRSDYFQTGIRQGSYPNFSEDTYSRPPIVLPSHIARRMGYQVGDAVRIYFFGEEKMRVRVFELQGIYESTGLELSPALCPLSTLRKVNHWEPHNYSRLLLWLKDPDSSMSVLGNLIQTLQTRPDLIGEENYGMNLGEELQPELFN
;
A
#
# COMPACT_ATOMS: atom_id res chain seq x y z
N MET A 1 35.48 15.62 24.66
CA MET A 1 36.93 15.86 24.59
C MET A 1 37.65 14.99 23.53
N MET A 2 37.11 13.85 23.10
CA MET A 2 37.74 12.93 22.12
C MET A 2 37.60 13.34 20.63
N LYS A 3 36.60 14.13 20.24
CA LYS A 3 36.38 14.60 18.85
C LYS A 3 37.37 15.65 18.33
N GLN A 4 38.07 16.38 19.21
CA GLN A 4 39.04 17.39 18.80
C GLN A 4 40.44 16.82 18.52
N LEU A 5 40.82 15.68 19.15
CA LEU A 5 42.10 15.05 18.95
C LEU A 5 42.26 14.39 17.58
N PHE A 6 41.17 13.79 17.06
CA PHE A 6 41.16 13.17 15.72
C PHE A 6 41.24 14.20 14.58
N SER A 7 40.75 15.41 14.79
CA SER A 7 40.76 16.47 13.78
C SER A 7 42.11 17.14 13.63
N SER A 8 42.94 17.14 14.66
CA SER A 8 44.29 17.74 14.61
C SER A 8 45.34 16.77 14.04
N ALA A 9 45.24 15.49 14.39
CA ALA A 9 46.14 14.44 13.87
C ALA A 9 45.93 14.19 12.36
N SER A 10 44.70 14.13 11.90
CA SER A 10 44.37 13.95 10.50
C SER A 10 44.82 15.15 9.63
N ARG A 11 44.68 16.38 10.14
CA ARG A 11 45.20 17.60 9.47
C ARG A 11 46.72 17.67 9.47
N PHE A 12 47.37 17.20 10.52
CA PHE A 12 48.84 17.16 10.61
C PHE A 12 49.40 16.14 9.60
N ILE A 13 48.85 14.95 9.53
CA ILE A 13 49.22 13.92 8.56
C ILE A 13 48.96 14.38 7.12
N ALA A 14 47.80 14.98 6.85
CA ALA A 14 47.48 15.51 5.52
C ALA A 14 48.43 16.65 5.09
N ARG A 15 48.84 17.53 6.02
CA ARG A 15 49.83 18.57 5.75
C ARG A 15 51.23 18.01 5.59
N GLY A 16 51.62 16.97 6.33
CA GLY A 16 52.91 16.31 6.21
C GLY A 16 53.11 15.62 4.85
N LEU A 17 52.06 14.96 4.37
CA LEU A 17 52.04 14.30 3.06
C LEU A 17 52.00 15.29 1.88
N SER A 18 51.41 16.48 2.05
CA SER A 18 51.38 17.51 0.99
C SER A 18 52.64 18.37 0.90
N ARG A 19 53.53 18.33 1.91
CA ARG A 19 54.69 19.24 2.05
C ARG A 19 56.03 18.61 1.81
N SER A 20 56.10 17.34 1.38
CA SER A 20 57.36 16.67 0.98
C SER A 20 57.89 17.30 -0.32
N LYS A 21 58.62 18.42 -0.17
CA LYS A 21 59.45 19.02 -1.20
C LYS A 21 60.80 18.33 -1.20
N GLY A 22 61.01 17.37 -2.09
CA GLY A 22 62.30 16.78 -2.32
C GLY A 22 62.23 15.63 -3.31
N GLY A 23 62.76 15.79 -4.47
CA GLY A 23 63.25 14.93 -5.54
C GLY A 23 62.65 13.54 -5.85
N GLU A 24 62.02 12.82 -4.91
CA GLU A 24 61.38 11.52 -5.14
C GLU A 24 59.85 11.53 -5.08
N SER A 25 59.24 12.68 -4.83
CA SER A 25 57.80 12.84 -4.63
C SER A 25 56.95 12.79 -5.91
N SER A 26 57.57 12.71 -7.08
CA SER A 26 56.85 12.73 -8.37
C SER A 26 56.03 11.46 -8.63
N LYS A 27 56.38 10.31 -8.02
CA LYS A 27 55.71 9.01 -8.24
C LYS A 27 54.68 8.69 -7.18
N THR A 28 54.77 9.26 -5.98
CA THR A 28 53.83 8.98 -4.88
C THR A 28 52.51 9.80 -4.94
N ALA A 29 52.57 11.01 -5.49
CA ALA A 29 51.43 11.88 -5.64
C ALA A 29 50.31 11.30 -6.55
N PRO A 30 50.61 10.71 -7.73
CA PRO A 30 49.58 10.07 -8.56
C PRO A 30 49.03 8.80 -7.90
N LEU A 31 49.83 8.05 -7.16
CA LEU A 31 49.41 6.86 -6.44
C LEU A 31 48.42 7.20 -5.33
N LEU A 32 48.70 8.24 -4.54
CA LEU A 32 47.76 8.76 -3.51
C LEU A 32 46.44 9.27 -4.10
N ARG A 33 46.50 9.94 -5.24
CA ARG A 33 45.28 10.37 -5.94
C ARG A 33 44.46 9.19 -6.42
N LEU A 34 45.10 8.18 -6.98
CA LEU A 34 44.40 6.98 -7.45
C LEU A 34 43.73 6.21 -6.31
N THR A 35 44.43 6.05 -5.18
CA THR A 35 43.82 5.39 -3.98
C THR A 35 42.68 6.21 -3.39
N THR A 36 42.82 7.55 -3.33
CA THR A 36 41.75 8.43 -2.85
C THR A 36 40.51 8.33 -3.75
N ILE A 37 40.68 8.33 -5.07
CA ILE A 37 39.61 8.17 -6.04
C ILE A 37 38.96 6.78 -5.87
N GLY A 38 39.76 5.72 -5.71
CA GLY A 38 39.26 4.37 -5.50
C GLY A 38 38.38 4.24 -4.23
N VAL A 39 38.88 4.82 -3.12
CA VAL A 39 38.10 4.83 -1.86
C VAL A 39 36.83 5.66 -2.00
N ALA A 40 36.89 6.84 -2.63
CA ALA A 40 35.74 7.69 -2.85
C ALA A 40 34.71 7.00 -3.73
N LEU A 41 35.15 6.31 -4.79
CA LEU A 41 34.26 5.55 -5.67
C LEU A 41 33.57 4.39 -4.91
N SER A 42 34.35 3.61 -4.15
CA SER A 42 33.79 2.52 -3.35
C SER A 42 32.76 3.01 -2.33
N LEU A 43 33.04 4.11 -1.65
CA LEU A 43 32.14 4.73 -0.69
C LEU A 43 30.86 5.23 -1.38
N SER A 44 30.98 5.84 -2.56
CA SER A 44 29.86 6.32 -3.35
C SER A 44 28.94 5.17 -3.77
N VAL A 45 29.50 4.07 -4.27
CA VAL A 45 28.74 2.87 -4.65
C VAL A 45 28.01 2.29 -3.44
N MET A 46 28.67 2.21 -2.27
CA MET A 46 28.04 1.73 -1.04
C MET A 46 26.86 2.62 -0.62
N LEU A 47 27.03 3.94 -0.63
CA LEU A 47 25.94 4.87 -0.27
C LEU A 47 24.76 4.79 -1.24
N ILE A 48 25.03 4.68 -2.54
CA ILE A 48 23.99 4.52 -3.57
C ILE A 48 23.24 3.20 -3.32
N SER A 49 23.95 2.09 -3.10
CA SER A 49 23.34 0.79 -2.84
C SER A 49 22.43 0.80 -1.62
N VAL A 50 22.90 1.38 -0.51
CA VAL A 50 22.08 1.54 0.71
C VAL A 50 20.86 2.42 0.44
N SER A 51 21.01 3.51 -0.29
CA SER A 51 19.91 4.42 -0.63
C SER A 51 18.84 3.73 -1.47
N ILE A 52 19.25 2.90 -2.44
CA ILE A 52 18.33 2.11 -3.28
C ILE A 52 17.56 1.11 -2.42
N ILE A 53 18.24 0.36 -1.55
CA ILE A 53 17.62 -0.62 -0.68
C ILE A 53 16.57 0.04 0.24
N LEU A 54 16.95 1.14 0.91
CA LEU A 54 16.03 1.87 1.79
C LEU A 54 14.83 2.47 1.03
N GLY A 55 15.06 2.97 -0.19
CA GLY A 55 13.99 3.49 -1.03
C GLY A 55 13.02 2.40 -1.47
N PHE A 56 13.54 1.24 -1.85
CA PHE A 56 12.74 0.09 -2.26
C PHE A 56 11.90 -0.49 -1.12
N HIS A 57 12.48 -0.63 0.08
CA HIS A 57 11.74 -1.07 1.26
C HIS A 57 10.56 -0.13 1.60
N ARG A 58 10.76 1.18 1.52
CA ARG A 58 9.65 2.14 1.72
C ARG A 58 8.54 1.95 0.71
N GLN A 59 8.89 1.83 -0.56
CA GLN A 59 7.89 1.68 -1.63
C GLN A 59 7.06 0.40 -1.49
N ILE A 60 7.71 -0.73 -1.12
CA ILE A 60 7.00 -1.99 -0.86
C ILE A 60 6.07 -1.84 0.35
N ARG A 61 6.57 -1.25 1.44
CA ARG A 61 5.81 -1.03 2.66
C ARG A 61 4.57 -0.15 2.41
N ASP A 62 4.72 0.94 1.67
CA ASP A 62 3.62 1.83 1.31
C ASP A 62 2.58 1.11 0.44
N PHE A 63 3.03 0.27 -0.49
CA PHE A 63 2.16 -0.58 -1.29
C PHE A 63 1.40 -1.59 -0.42
N ALA A 64 2.08 -2.31 0.46
CA ALA A 64 1.44 -3.30 1.32
C ALA A 64 0.40 -2.63 2.23
N PHE A 65 0.74 -1.55 2.91
CA PHE A 65 -0.22 -0.83 3.76
C PHE A 65 -1.37 -0.21 2.97
N SER A 66 -1.17 0.15 1.70
CA SER A 66 -2.27 0.62 0.86
C SER A 66 -3.38 -0.41 0.68
N GLN A 67 -3.06 -1.69 0.82
CA GLN A 67 -4.00 -2.81 0.68
C GLN A 67 -4.53 -3.35 2.00
N THR A 68 -3.77 -3.26 3.07
CA THR A 68 -4.08 -3.90 4.36
C THR A 68 -4.37 -2.91 5.48
N GLY A 69 -4.01 -1.62 5.31
CA GLY A 69 -3.93 -0.68 6.43
C GLY A 69 -2.82 -1.06 7.42
N HIS A 70 -2.69 -0.32 8.51
CA HIS A 70 -1.78 -0.70 9.60
C HIS A 70 -2.36 -1.82 10.47
N ILE A 71 -3.69 -1.80 10.66
CA ILE A 71 -4.47 -2.86 11.30
C ILE A 71 -5.66 -3.15 10.39
N SER A 72 -5.99 -4.42 10.19
CA SER A 72 -7.15 -4.88 9.43
C SER A 72 -8.12 -5.63 10.34
N LEU A 73 -9.38 -5.24 10.27
CA LEU A 73 -10.49 -5.94 10.89
C LEU A 73 -11.18 -6.76 9.79
N ASN A 74 -11.27 -8.06 9.96
CA ASN A 74 -11.86 -9.02 9.02
C ASN A 74 -12.64 -10.12 9.74
N GLY A 75 -13.35 -10.96 9.01
CA GLY A 75 -14.02 -12.13 9.59
C GLY A 75 -13.02 -13.14 10.15
N TYR A 76 -13.33 -13.72 11.29
CA TYR A 76 -12.48 -14.73 11.90
C TYR A 76 -12.30 -15.95 10.99
N GLY A 77 -11.05 -16.37 10.77
CA GLY A 77 -10.73 -17.49 9.90
C GLY A 77 -10.91 -17.24 8.40
N SER A 78 -11.25 -16.01 7.98
CA SER A 78 -11.35 -15.67 6.57
C SER A 78 -9.96 -15.51 5.94
N ASP A 79 -9.76 -16.12 4.77
CA ASP A 79 -8.59 -15.84 3.94
C ASP A 79 -8.73 -14.43 3.36
N TRP A 80 -7.81 -13.53 3.72
CA TRP A 80 -7.83 -12.14 3.27
C TRP A 80 -7.71 -11.98 1.75
N LYS A 81 -7.17 -12.99 1.06
CA LYS A 81 -7.00 -12.97 -0.41
C LYS A 81 -8.30 -13.34 -1.15
N THR A 82 -9.09 -14.25 -0.61
CA THR A 82 -10.19 -14.89 -1.32
C THR A 82 -11.54 -14.75 -0.64
N SER A 83 -11.59 -14.41 0.64
CA SER A 83 -12.83 -14.37 1.40
C SER A 83 -13.72 -13.22 0.93
N THR A 84 -14.91 -13.59 0.47
CA THR A 84 -15.99 -12.66 0.15
C THR A 84 -17.06 -12.60 1.26
N SER A 85 -16.83 -13.27 2.40
CA SER A 85 -17.76 -13.26 3.52
C SER A 85 -17.80 -11.87 4.17
N PRO A 86 -18.97 -11.25 4.29
CA PRO A 86 -19.11 -9.96 4.91
C PRO A 86 -18.90 -10.03 6.42
N ILE A 87 -18.35 -8.97 6.99
CA ILE A 87 -18.45 -8.64 8.41
C ILE A 87 -19.42 -7.48 8.58
N TYR A 88 -20.26 -7.53 9.59
CA TYR A 88 -21.11 -6.42 9.95
C TYR A 88 -20.43 -5.53 10.99
N VAL A 89 -20.05 -4.32 10.60
CA VAL A 89 -19.46 -3.35 11.52
C VAL A 89 -20.53 -2.40 12.03
N SER A 90 -20.92 -2.55 13.30
CA SER A 90 -21.97 -1.73 13.88
C SER A 90 -21.62 -0.24 13.85
N PRO A 91 -22.62 0.67 13.73
CA PRO A 91 -22.35 2.11 13.82
C PRO A 91 -21.67 2.52 15.13
N LYS A 92 -21.93 1.82 16.23
CA LYS A 92 -21.25 2.05 17.53
C LYS A 92 -19.77 1.68 17.46
N MET A 93 -19.46 0.55 16.83
CA MET A 93 -18.07 0.12 16.60
C MET A 93 -17.32 1.11 15.72
N LEU A 94 -17.93 1.53 14.62
CA LEU A 94 -17.34 2.51 13.72
C LEU A 94 -17.06 3.84 14.44
N GLN A 95 -18.03 4.34 15.21
CA GLN A 95 -17.86 5.56 16.00
C GLN A 95 -16.76 5.42 17.06
N PHE A 96 -16.68 4.27 17.73
CA PHE A 96 -15.64 3.97 18.70
C PHE A 96 -14.25 4.02 18.05
N LEU A 97 -14.07 3.35 16.90
CA LEU A 97 -12.81 3.33 16.18
C LEU A 97 -12.43 4.71 15.63
N GLN A 98 -13.37 5.46 15.08
CA GLN A 98 -13.14 6.83 14.61
C GLN A 98 -12.79 7.81 15.73
N GLY A 99 -13.31 7.59 16.94
CA GLY A 99 -12.99 8.38 18.12
C GLY A 99 -11.70 7.99 18.84
N HIS A 100 -11.04 6.91 18.42
CA HIS A 100 -9.84 6.43 19.11
C HIS A 100 -8.62 7.32 18.81
N PRO A 101 -7.89 7.80 19.84
CA PRO A 101 -6.83 8.81 19.68
C PRO A 101 -5.67 8.38 18.79
N ALA A 102 -5.35 7.10 18.73
CA ALA A 102 -4.28 6.56 17.91
C ALA A 102 -4.70 6.31 16.44
N ILE A 103 -6.01 6.23 16.14
CA ILE A 103 -6.51 5.99 14.80
C ILE A 103 -6.64 7.33 14.08
N GLU A 104 -6.05 7.44 12.91
CA GLU A 104 -6.19 8.60 12.04
C GLU A 104 -7.47 8.51 11.23
N ARG A 105 -7.74 7.34 10.65
CA ARG A 105 -8.93 7.09 9.82
C ARG A 105 -9.27 5.60 9.73
N THR A 106 -10.53 5.35 9.45
CA THR A 106 -11.08 4.03 9.14
C THR A 106 -11.50 4.00 7.69
N MET A 107 -11.15 2.94 6.98
CA MET A 107 -11.45 2.80 5.56
C MET A 107 -12.18 1.48 5.32
N PRO A 108 -13.49 1.51 5.09
CA PRO A 108 -14.25 0.32 4.76
C PRO A 108 -13.87 -0.18 3.36
N LEU A 109 -13.78 -1.50 3.21
CA LEU A 109 -13.37 -2.14 1.97
C LEU A 109 -14.29 -3.33 1.66
N ILE A 110 -14.76 -3.41 0.41
CA ILE A 110 -15.33 -4.62 -0.16
C ILE A 110 -14.34 -5.16 -1.18
N GLN A 111 -13.82 -6.35 -0.92
CA GLN A 111 -12.91 -7.04 -1.81
C GLN A 111 -13.64 -8.13 -2.58
N GLN A 112 -13.43 -8.21 -3.88
CA GLN A 112 -14.06 -9.23 -4.71
C GLN A 112 -13.22 -9.59 -5.93
N ALA A 113 -13.03 -10.89 -6.13
CA ALA A 113 -12.48 -11.40 -7.37
C ALA A 113 -13.56 -11.37 -8.48
N ALA A 114 -13.17 -10.97 -9.65
CA ALA A 114 -14.05 -10.88 -10.81
C ALA A 114 -13.27 -11.18 -12.10
N LEU A 115 -13.99 -11.31 -13.20
CA LEU A 115 -13.41 -11.51 -14.53
C LEU A 115 -13.65 -10.27 -15.38
N LEU A 116 -12.59 -9.71 -15.88
CA LEU A 116 -12.61 -8.68 -16.90
C LEU A 116 -12.50 -9.34 -18.26
N LYS A 117 -13.43 -9.03 -19.16
CA LYS A 117 -13.50 -9.68 -20.49
C LYS A 117 -13.69 -8.66 -21.59
N THR A 118 -12.88 -8.78 -22.62
CA THR A 118 -13.08 -8.13 -23.93
C THR A 118 -13.60 -9.15 -24.97
N GLU A 119 -13.67 -8.77 -26.22
CA GLU A 119 -14.04 -9.71 -27.30
C GLU A 119 -12.94 -10.74 -27.57
N GLU A 120 -11.68 -10.38 -27.35
CA GLU A 120 -10.50 -11.16 -27.71
C GLU A 120 -9.83 -11.86 -26.53
N ASP A 121 -9.90 -11.30 -25.30
CA ASP A 121 -9.18 -11.83 -24.14
C ASP A 121 -10.01 -11.70 -22.85
N PHE A 122 -9.58 -12.41 -21.81
CA PHE A 122 -10.11 -12.31 -20.47
C PHE A 122 -8.99 -12.37 -19.42
N THR A 123 -9.19 -11.71 -18.29
CA THR A 123 -8.25 -11.74 -17.16
C THR A 123 -8.97 -11.67 -15.84
N GLY A 124 -8.45 -12.39 -14.84
CA GLY A 124 -8.87 -12.20 -13.47
C GLY A 124 -8.49 -10.81 -12.96
N VAL A 125 -9.37 -10.18 -12.22
CA VAL A 125 -9.14 -8.90 -11.58
C VAL A 125 -9.62 -8.93 -10.14
N LEU A 126 -8.82 -8.42 -9.23
CA LEU A 126 -9.21 -8.19 -7.85
C LEU A 126 -9.80 -6.78 -7.78
N LEU A 127 -11.05 -6.66 -7.34
CA LEU A 127 -11.72 -5.39 -7.17
C LEU A 127 -11.70 -4.97 -5.70
N TYR A 128 -11.36 -3.71 -5.47
CA TYR A 128 -11.55 -3.03 -4.21
C TYR A 128 -12.67 -2.00 -4.36
N GLY A 129 -13.79 -2.26 -3.71
CA GLY A 129 -14.87 -1.31 -3.52
C GLY A 129 -14.50 -0.37 -2.38
N VAL A 130 -14.32 0.89 -2.71
CA VAL A 130 -13.84 1.93 -1.80
C VAL A 130 -14.77 3.13 -1.81
N ASP A 131 -14.73 3.94 -0.76
CA ASP A 131 -15.47 5.20 -0.65
C ASP A 131 -14.52 6.40 -0.55
N SER A 132 -15.07 7.57 -0.29
CA SER A 132 -14.31 8.83 -0.17
C SER A 132 -13.32 8.86 1.01
N THR A 133 -13.46 7.94 1.98
CA THR A 133 -12.54 7.82 3.11
C THR A 133 -11.27 7.06 2.73
N PHE A 134 -11.32 6.30 1.63
CA PHE A 134 -10.17 5.56 1.12
C PHE A 134 -9.17 6.51 0.47
N ARG A 135 -8.23 6.94 1.27
CA ARG A 135 -7.11 7.78 0.85
C ARG A 135 -5.81 6.99 0.97
N SER A 136 -5.29 6.58 -0.16
CA SER A 136 -3.99 5.96 -0.26
C SER A 136 -3.14 6.75 -1.23
N ASP A 137 -2.04 7.30 -0.72
CA ASP A 137 -1.09 8.07 -1.54
C ASP A 137 -0.56 7.21 -2.69
N TYR A 138 -0.39 5.90 -2.46
CA TYR A 138 0.06 4.96 -3.47
C TYR A 138 -0.82 5.00 -4.73
N PHE A 139 -2.15 4.89 -4.56
CA PHE A 139 -3.06 4.89 -5.72
C PHE A 139 -3.23 6.29 -6.32
N GLN A 140 -3.29 7.33 -5.49
CA GLN A 140 -3.52 8.71 -5.98
C GLN A 140 -2.31 9.26 -6.73
N THR A 141 -1.11 9.11 -6.17
CA THR A 141 0.14 9.57 -6.82
C THR A 141 0.58 8.65 -7.95
N GLY A 142 0.12 7.41 -7.94
CA GLY A 142 0.38 6.40 -8.97
C GLY A 142 -0.37 6.64 -10.28
N ILE A 143 -1.40 7.50 -10.33
CA ILE A 143 -2.15 7.77 -11.57
C ILE A 143 -1.21 8.31 -12.65
N ARG A 144 -1.22 7.64 -13.81
CA ARG A 144 -0.43 8.01 -14.99
C ARG A 144 -1.28 8.53 -16.12
N GLN A 145 -2.53 8.07 -16.20
CA GLN A 145 -3.48 8.50 -17.21
C GLN A 145 -4.85 8.69 -16.55
N GLY A 146 -5.58 9.73 -16.99
CA GLY A 146 -6.87 10.08 -16.41
C GLY A 146 -6.77 10.73 -15.04
N SER A 147 -7.73 10.46 -14.18
CA SER A 147 -7.83 11.04 -12.84
C SER A 147 -8.27 10.00 -11.80
N TYR A 148 -7.95 10.27 -10.53
CA TYR A 148 -8.48 9.49 -9.41
C TYR A 148 -9.91 9.97 -9.13
N PRO A 149 -10.94 9.09 -9.27
CA PRO A 149 -12.33 9.50 -9.09
C PRO A 149 -12.68 9.75 -7.63
N ASN A 150 -13.69 10.58 -7.42
CA ASN A 150 -14.31 10.69 -6.11
C ASN A 150 -15.33 9.55 -5.94
N PHE A 151 -15.02 8.56 -5.11
CA PHE A 151 -15.88 7.39 -4.88
C PHE A 151 -17.04 7.64 -3.89
N SER A 152 -17.39 8.89 -3.60
CA SER A 152 -18.41 9.25 -2.60
C SER A 152 -19.86 9.15 -3.08
N GLU A 153 -20.10 9.04 -4.38
CA GLU A 153 -21.44 9.15 -4.93
C GLU A 153 -22.06 7.81 -5.32
N ASP A 154 -23.35 7.66 -5.01
CA ASP A 154 -24.18 6.49 -5.39
C ASP A 154 -24.87 6.63 -6.76
N THR A 155 -24.72 7.78 -7.42
CA THR A 155 -25.51 8.21 -8.56
C THR A 155 -24.82 8.15 -9.91
N TYR A 156 -23.88 7.24 -10.06
CA TYR A 156 -23.24 7.05 -11.36
C TYR A 156 -24.16 6.29 -12.32
N SER A 157 -24.36 6.83 -13.51
CA SER A 157 -24.99 6.08 -14.62
C SER A 157 -24.08 4.91 -15.06
N ARG A 158 -22.75 5.16 -15.06
CA ARG A 158 -21.69 4.15 -15.14
C ARG A 158 -20.70 4.42 -14.02
N PRO A 159 -20.53 3.49 -13.07
CA PRO A 159 -19.61 3.69 -11.96
C PRO A 159 -18.17 3.79 -12.48
N PRO A 160 -17.35 4.69 -11.92
CA PRO A 160 -15.96 4.83 -12.31
C PRO A 160 -15.14 3.62 -11.88
N ILE A 161 -14.11 3.31 -12.66
CA ILE A 161 -13.09 2.32 -12.29
C ILE A 161 -11.70 2.87 -12.55
N VAL A 162 -10.77 2.50 -11.67
CA VAL A 162 -9.33 2.74 -11.85
C VAL A 162 -8.65 1.39 -12.02
N LEU A 163 -7.92 1.21 -13.10
CA LEU A 163 -7.23 -0.05 -13.41
C LEU A 163 -5.71 0.08 -13.19
N PRO A 164 -5.04 -1.02 -12.79
CA PRO A 164 -3.59 -1.07 -12.82
C PRO A 164 -3.07 -1.12 -14.26
N SER A 165 -1.93 -0.49 -14.50
CA SER A 165 -1.34 -0.29 -15.83
C SER A 165 -1.10 -1.59 -16.61
N HIS A 166 -0.74 -2.68 -15.91
CA HIS A 166 -0.52 -3.98 -16.56
C HIS A 166 -1.82 -4.60 -17.12
N ILE A 167 -2.94 -4.47 -16.39
CA ILE A 167 -4.25 -4.93 -16.84
C ILE A 167 -4.74 -4.05 -18.02
N ALA A 168 -4.67 -2.73 -17.87
CA ALA A 168 -5.11 -1.81 -18.91
C ALA A 168 -4.34 -2.04 -20.23
N ARG A 169 -3.01 -2.21 -20.17
CA ARG A 169 -2.17 -2.54 -21.33
C ARG A 169 -2.51 -3.89 -21.96
N ARG A 170 -2.64 -4.93 -21.12
CA ARG A 170 -2.94 -6.28 -21.59
C ARG A 170 -4.26 -6.35 -22.33
N MET A 171 -5.26 -5.65 -21.82
CA MET A 171 -6.63 -5.68 -22.34
C MET A 171 -6.92 -4.57 -23.37
N GLY A 172 -5.94 -3.71 -23.67
CA GLY A 172 -6.06 -2.63 -24.66
C GLY A 172 -6.96 -1.47 -24.24
N TYR A 173 -7.24 -1.29 -22.93
CA TYR A 173 -8.12 -0.24 -22.43
C TYR A 173 -7.45 1.13 -22.36
N GLN A 174 -8.23 2.16 -22.69
CA GLN A 174 -7.89 3.57 -22.58
C GLN A 174 -8.87 4.30 -21.66
N VAL A 175 -8.46 5.43 -21.10
CA VAL A 175 -9.33 6.26 -20.26
C VAL A 175 -10.56 6.69 -21.07
N GLY A 176 -11.74 6.54 -20.47
CA GLY A 176 -13.05 6.76 -21.12
C GLY A 176 -13.73 5.49 -21.64
N ASP A 177 -13.02 4.38 -21.73
CA ASP A 177 -13.58 3.12 -22.23
C ASP A 177 -14.60 2.52 -21.25
N ALA A 178 -15.55 1.77 -21.83
CA ALA A 178 -16.52 0.98 -21.11
C ALA A 178 -15.94 -0.39 -20.75
N VAL A 179 -15.65 -0.61 -19.46
CA VAL A 179 -15.06 -1.84 -18.93
C VAL A 179 -16.17 -2.76 -18.44
N ARG A 180 -16.28 -3.96 -19.05
CA ARG A 180 -17.26 -4.99 -18.64
C ARG A 180 -16.62 -5.95 -17.65
N ILE A 181 -17.20 -6.04 -16.46
CA ILE A 181 -16.75 -6.93 -15.40
C ILE A 181 -17.84 -7.95 -15.07
N TYR A 182 -17.42 -9.20 -15.00
CA TYR A 182 -18.23 -10.35 -14.73
C TYR A 182 -17.97 -10.85 -13.30
N PHE A 183 -19.04 -10.90 -12.52
CA PHE A 183 -19.02 -11.36 -11.14
C PHE A 183 -19.63 -12.75 -11.07
N PHE A 184 -18.95 -13.66 -10.41
CA PHE A 184 -19.43 -15.00 -10.16
C PHE A 184 -20.28 -14.99 -8.90
N GLY A 185 -21.55 -15.37 -9.01
CA GLY A 185 -22.45 -15.59 -7.90
C GLY A 185 -22.84 -17.07 -7.85
N GLU A 186 -23.45 -17.51 -6.74
CA GLU A 186 -23.82 -18.92 -6.55
C GLU A 186 -24.81 -19.42 -7.63
N GLU A 187 -25.73 -18.58 -8.08
CA GLU A 187 -26.74 -18.98 -9.05
C GLU A 187 -26.53 -18.44 -10.46
N LYS A 188 -26.03 -17.21 -10.59
CA LYS A 188 -25.91 -16.53 -11.89
C LYS A 188 -24.70 -15.61 -11.94
N MET A 189 -24.08 -15.57 -13.12
CA MET A 189 -23.08 -14.57 -13.47
C MET A 189 -23.74 -13.21 -13.62
N ARG A 190 -23.20 -12.19 -12.96
CA ARG A 190 -23.67 -10.80 -13.03
C ARG A 190 -22.65 -9.96 -13.77
N VAL A 191 -23.14 -9.07 -14.61
CA VAL A 191 -22.30 -8.16 -15.40
C VAL A 191 -22.53 -6.73 -14.95
N ARG A 192 -21.45 -5.98 -14.81
CA ARG A 192 -21.49 -4.52 -14.62
C ARG A 192 -20.55 -3.85 -15.60
N VAL A 193 -21.00 -2.70 -16.07
CA VAL A 193 -20.22 -1.86 -16.98
C VAL A 193 -19.73 -0.66 -16.18
N PHE A 194 -18.43 -0.46 -16.20
CA PHE A 194 -17.76 0.67 -15.56
C PHE A 194 -17.22 1.62 -16.62
N GLU A 195 -16.92 2.85 -16.23
CA GLU A 195 -16.18 3.81 -17.05
C GLU A 195 -14.75 3.92 -16.53
N LEU A 196 -13.77 3.67 -17.38
CA LEU A 196 -12.36 3.76 -17.01
C LEU A 196 -11.97 5.24 -16.85
N GLN A 197 -11.82 5.70 -15.61
CA GLN A 197 -11.44 7.07 -15.30
C GLN A 197 -9.97 7.28 -15.05
N GLY A 198 -9.26 6.23 -14.62
CA GLY A 198 -7.84 6.35 -14.34
C GLY A 198 -7.08 5.04 -14.51
N ILE A 199 -5.81 5.18 -14.85
CA ILE A 199 -4.85 4.08 -14.91
C ILE A 199 -3.68 4.44 -14.00
N TYR A 200 -3.42 3.60 -12.99
CA TYR A 200 -2.31 3.80 -12.08
C TYR A 200 -1.14 2.85 -12.38
N GLU A 201 0.08 3.32 -12.11
CA GLU A 201 1.27 2.49 -12.22
C GLU A 201 1.28 1.44 -11.14
N SER A 202 1.29 0.19 -11.54
CA SER A 202 1.38 -0.93 -10.61
C SER A 202 2.81 -1.45 -10.55
N THR A 203 3.22 -1.96 -9.39
CA THR A 203 4.54 -2.58 -9.18
C THR A 203 4.75 -3.86 -9.98
N GLY A 204 3.79 -4.24 -10.84
CA GLY A 204 3.84 -5.47 -11.64
C GLY A 204 3.52 -6.75 -10.84
N LEU A 205 3.20 -6.61 -9.57
CA LEU A 205 2.69 -7.72 -8.76
C LEU A 205 1.26 -8.04 -9.20
N GLU A 206 0.96 -9.32 -9.39
CA GLU A 206 -0.35 -9.82 -9.85
C GLU A 206 -1.54 -9.41 -8.95
N LEU A 207 -1.24 -8.98 -7.73
CA LEU A 207 -2.21 -8.59 -6.71
C LEU A 207 -2.61 -7.11 -6.74
N SER A 208 -2.25 -6.36 -7.78
CA SER A 208 -2.64 -4.94 -7.89
C SER A 208 -4.14 -4.82 -8.17
N PRO A 209 -4.96 -4.29 -7.22
CA PRO A 209 -6.41 -4.26 -7.36
C PRO A 209 -6.89 -3.17 -8.32
N ALA A 210 -8.04 -3.39 -8.93
CA ALA A 210 -8.80 -2.32 -9.56
C ALA A 210 -9.70 -1.65 -8.50
N LEU A 211 -9.82 -0.32 -8.56
CA LEU A 211 -10.63 0.44 -7.59
C LEU A 211 -11.96 0.83 -8.21
N CYS A 212 -13.05 0.65 -7.47
CA CYS A 212 -14.39 1.05 -7.89
C CYS A 212 -15.21 1.52 -6.68
N PRO A 213 -16.39 2.14 -6.86
CA PRO A 213 -17.22 2.57 -5.74
C PRO A 213 -17.67 1.40 -4.85
N LEU A 214 -17.55 1.57 -3.54
CA LEU A 214 -18.00 0.62 -2.52
C LEU A 214 -19.48 0.23 -2.70
N SER A 215 -20.30 1.23 -2.95
CA SER A 215 -21.74 1.07 -3.18
C SER A 215 -22.07 0.14 -4.36
N THR A 216 -21.23 0.15 -5.40
CA THR A 216 -21.40 -0.72 -6.56
C THR A 216 -21.19 -2.19 -6.18
N LEU A 217 -20.11 -2.53 -5.47
CA LEU A 217 -19.87 -3.90 -5.02
C LEU A 217 -20.89 -4.36 -3.97
N ARG A 218 -21.33 -3.45 -3.09
CA ARG A 218 -22.39 -3.74 -2.14
C ARG A 218 -23.68 -4.17 -2.86
N LYS A 219 -24.08 -3.42 -3.92
CA LYS A 219 -25.25 -3.76 -4.74
C LYS A 219 -25.08 -5.08 -5.51
N VAL A 220 -23.86 -5.35 -6.00
CA VAL A 220 -23.54 -6.62 -6.69
C VAL A 220 -23.68 -7.81 -5.73
N ASN A 221 -23.25 -7.67 -4.50
CA ASN A 221 -23.27 -8.75 -3.51
C ASN A 221 -24.58 -8.84 -2.73
N HIS A 222 -25.52 -7.91 -2.93
CA HIS A 222 -26.74 -7.79 -2.12
C HIS A 222 -26.47 -7.64 -0.61
N TRP A 223 -25.38 -6.92 -0.28
CA TRP A 223 -25.01 -6.69 1.11
C TRP A 223 -25.74 -5.51 1.70
N GLU A 224 -26.08 -5.63 2.98
CA GLU A 224 -26.70 -4.58 3.75
C GLU A 224 -25.71 -3.44 4.06
N PRO A 225 -26.20 -2.24 4.40
CA PRO A 225 -25.36 -1.19 4.95
C PRO A 225 -24.51 -1.69 6.12
N HIS A 226 -23.27 -1.21 6.21
CA HIS A 226 -22.28 -1.63 7.23
C HIS A 226 -21.72 -3.06 7.07
N ASN A 227 -22.07 -3.77 5.99
CA ASN A 227 -21.39 -5.00 5.61
C ASN A 227 -20.17 -4.67 4.72
N TYR A 228 -19.01 -5.19 5.13
CA TYR A 228 -17.74 -5.00 4.46
C TYR A 228 -16.96 -6.31 4.40
N SER A 229 -16.05 -6.46 3.46
CA SER A 229 -15.09 -7.58 3.52
C SER A 229 -14.08 -7.35 4.63
N ARG A 230 -13.68 -6.07 4.78
CA ARG A 230 -12.70 -5.63 5.78
C ARG A 230 -12.91 -4.17 6.17
N LEU A 231 -12.45 -3.82 7.36
CA LEU A 231 -12.28 -2.44 7.78
C LEU A 231 -10.79 -2.21 8.03
N LEU A 232 -10.19 -1.31 7.27
CA LEU A 232 -8.78 -0.96 7.40
C LEU A 232 -8.64 0.22 8.35
N LEU A 233 -7.70 0.11 9.29
CA LEU A 233 -7.39 1.15 10.26
C LEU A 233 -6.02 1.75 9.94
N TRP A 234 -6.00 3.05 9.76
CA TRP A 234 -4.77 3.82 9.61
C TRP A 234 -4.47 4.54 10.91
N LEU A 235 -3.26 4.32 11.41
CA LEU A 235 -2.79 4.91 12.67
C LEU A 235 -2.00 6.17 12.37
N LYS A 236 -2.03 7.12 13.31
CA LYS A 236 -1.18 8.32 13.28
C LYS A 236 0.30 7.99 13.36
N ASP A 237 0.63 6.93 14.10
CA ASP A 237 1.97 6.38 14.26
C ASP A 237 1.96 4.89 13.90
N PRO A 238 2.48 4.51 12.71
CA PRO A 238 2.53 3.10 12.29
C PRO A 238 3.33 2.20 13.23
N ASP A 239 4.36 2.73 13.89
CA ASP A 239 5.22 1.94 14.77
C ASP A 239 4.51 1.53 16.07
N SER A 240 3.39 2.17 16.40
CA SER A 240 2.52 1.82 17.53
C SER A 240 1.51 0.71 17.23
N SER A 241 1.48 0.15 16.03
CA SER A 241 0.41 -0.77 15.56
C SER A 241 0.20 -1.98 16.46
N MET A 242 1.28 -2.62 16.94
CA MET A 242 1.20 -3.79 17.85
C MET A 242 0.55 -3.41 19.20
N SER A 243 0.93 -2.29 19.80
CA SER A 243 0.39 -1.84 21.07
C SER A 243 -1.06 -1.39 20.96
N VAL A 244 -1.41 -0.72 19.86
CA VAL A 244 -2.79 -0.29 19.58
C VAL A 244 -3.67 -1.53 19.31
N LEU A 245 -3.20 -2.51 18.57
CA LEU A 245 -3.91 -3.76 18.34
C LEU A 245 -4.22 -4.47 19.66
N GLY A 246 -3.23 -4.63 20.54
CA GLY A 246 -3.42 -5.25 21.86
C GLY A 246 -4.47 -4.51 22.70
N ASN A 247 -4.42 -3.18 22.74
CA ASN A 247 -5.40 -2.34 23.45
C ASN A 247 -6.80 -2.47 22.85
N LEU A 248 -6.94 -2.50 21.53
CA LEU A 248 -8.22 -2.68 20.87
C LEU A 248 -8.82 -4.04 21.20
N ILE A 249 -8.05 -5.13 21.09
CA ILE A 249 -8.51 -6.49 21.44
C ILE A 249 -8.98 -6.54 22.90
N GLN A 250 -8.20 -6.02 23.84
CA GLN A 250 -8.56 -5.98 25.25
C GLN A 250 -9.86 -5.18 25.50
N THR A 251 -9.97 -4.02 24.84
CA THR A 251 -11.17 -3.17 24.97
C THR A 251 -12.40 -3.87 24.42
N LEU A 252 -12.28 -4.53 23.27
CA LEU A 252 -13.41 -5.25 22.66
C LEU A 252 -13.83 -6.46 23.50
N GLN A 253 -12.92 -7.17 24.13
CA GLN A 253 -13.24 -8.25 25.06
C GLN A 253 -14.05 -7.77 26.28
N THR A 254 -13.81 -6.52 26.71
CA THR A 254 -14.53 -5.91 27.85
C THR A 254 -15.84 -5.22 27.46
N ARG A 255 -16.05 -4.98 26.15
CA ARG A 255 -17.19 -4.25 25.60
C ARG A 255 -17.90 -5.03 24.47
N PRO A 256 -18.59 -6.12 24.83
CA PRO A 256 -19.33 -6.94 23.86
C PRO A 256 -20.44 -6.17 23.13
N ASP A 257 -20.90 -5.03 23.70
CA ASP A 257 -21.86 -4.12 23.07
C ASP A 257 -21.39 -3.50 21.74
N LEU A 258 -20.08 -3.48 21.51
CA LEU A 258 -19.47 -2.99 20.27
C LEU A 258 -19.44 -4.07 19.18
N ILE A 259 -19.19 -5.33 19.56
CA ILE A 259 -18.99 -6.45 18.66
C ILE A 259 -20.32 -7.05 18.19
N GLY A 260 -21.35 -7.08 19.07
CA GLY A 260 -22.58 -7.81 18.83
C GLY A 260 -22.36 -9.33 18.80
N GLU A 261 -22.99 -10.01 17.82
CA GLU A 261 -22.85 -11.45 17.61
C GLU A 261 -21.70 -11.81 16.64
N GLU A 262 -20.98 -10.82 16.13
CA GLU A 262 -19.93 -11.01 15.12
C GLU A 262 -18.61 -11.46 15.74
N ASN A 263 -17.94 -12.38 15.05
CA ASN A 263 -16.57 -12.79 15.38
C ASN A 263 -15.59 -12.07 14.44
N TYR A 264 -14.92 -11.05 14.96
CA TYR A 264 -13.89 -10.35 14.22
C TYR A 264 -12.51 -10.95 14.43
N GLY A 265 -11.74 -11.07 13.34
CA GLY A 265 -10.29 -11.20 13.38
C GLY A 265 -9.67 -9.81 13.25
N MET A 266 -8.69 -9.51 14.08
CA MET A 266 -7.83 -8.33 13.93
C MET A 266 -6.41 -8.78 13.69
N ASN A 267 -5.81 -8.27 12.61
CA ASN A 267 -4.45 -8.62 12.20
C ASN A 267 -3.67 -7.35 11.91
N LEU A 268 -2.38 -7.41 12.14
CA LEU A 268 -1.46 -6.38 11.64
C LEU A 268 -1.41 -6.44 10.11
N GLY A 269 -1.30 -5.29 9.46
CA GLY A 269 -1.16 -5.23 8.00
C GLY A 269 0.05 -6.01 7.50
N GLU A 270 1.14 -6.04 8.27
CA GLU A 270 2.37 -6.79 7.99
C GLU A 270 2.16 -8.32 8.03
N GLU A 271 1.32 -8.81 8.93
CA GLU A 271 1.03 -10.26 9.05
C GLU A 271 0.19 -10.80 7.89
N LEU A 272 -0.57 -9.92 7.22
CA LEU A 272 -1.40 -10.32 6.09
C LEU A 272 -0.61 -10.51 4.79
N GLN A 273 0.57 -9.92 4.68
CA GLN A 273 1.43 -10.03 3.49
C GLN A 273 2.90 -10.25 3.88
N PRO A 274 3.23 -11.34 4.59
CA PRO A 274 4.58 -11.57 5.09
C PRO A 274 5.62 -11.66 3.96
N GLU A 275 5.20 -12.07 2.77
CA GLU A 275 6.07 -12.13 1.58
C GLU A 275 6.58 -10.77 1.10
N LEU A 276 5.94 -9.65 1.51
CA LEU A 276 6.37 -8.29 1.15
C LEU A 276 7.27 -7.65 2.22
N PHE A 277 7.28 -8.20 3.44
CA PHE A 277 8.02 -7.63 4.58
C PHE A 277 9.28 -8.44 4.96
N ASN A 278 9.44 -9.66 4.44
CA ASN A 278 10.63 -10.50 4.55
C ASN A 278 11.50 -10.36 3.31
#